data_14f5e2ad509c40e793e1901d465aea1c
#
_entry.id   14f5e2ad509c40e793e1901d465aea1c
#
_cell.length_a   1.000
_cell.length_b   1.000
_cell.length_c   1.000
_cell.angle_alpha   90.00
_cell.angle_beta   90.00
_cell.angle_gamma   90.00
#
_symmetry.space_group_name_H-M   'P 1'
#
loop_
_entity.id
_entity.type
_entity.pdbx_description
1 polymer ?
#
loop_
_entity_poly.entity_id
_entity_poly.type
_entity_poly.pdbx_seq_one_letter_code
_entity_poly.pdbx_strand_id
1 'polypeptide(L)'
;MRIYLDNGATTKMSQAAIHAMLPYMDTIYGNPSSLHSAGQAAAEALADARQRIANRLGCSAAEITFTSGGSEADNQAILSAARLGARKGKRHIISTAFEHHAVLHTLNKLEKEGFTITLLDVHENGIVLPEQVRDAIREDTCLVTVMYANNEIGSIQPIREIGAVCREKGVLFHTDAVQAAGHLPIHVQEQNIDMLSLSAHKFHGPKGIGVLYARKGILLMPLIEGGAQERGKRAGTENVPAIMGMAAALDEACEHLDENAAKLTALRDKLIAGLSEIPHSILNGDAVHRLPGNVNFCFEGIEGESLLLLLDDKGICASSGSACTSGSLDPSHVLLAIGRVHDIAHGSLRLTLSEEITAEDVAYTIQAVKEVVAYLRGMSPIWRELVSGQREFIIQ
;
A
#
# COMPACT_ATOMS: atom_id res chain seq x y z
N MET A 1 23.03 5.10 -16.41
CA MET A 1 22.54 4.09 -15.45
C MET A 1 21.19 4.58 -14.97
N ARG A 2 20.19 3.74 -14.79
CA ARG A 2 18.85 4.19 -14.34
C ARG A 2 18.63 3.71 -12.91
N ILE A 3 18.39 4.64 -11.99
CA ILE A 3 18.11 4.35 -10.57
C ILE A 3 16.60 4.39 -10.40
N TYR A 4 15.98 3.24 -10.08
CA TYR A 4 14.53 3.14 -9.92
C TYR A 4 14.14 3.24 -8.44
N LEU A 5 13.57 4.38 -8.07
CA LEU A 5 13.14 4.72 -6.70
C LEU A 5 11.61 4.94 -6.62
N ASP A 6 10.84 4.25 -7.45
CA ASP A 6 9.38 4.30 -7.45
C ASP A 6 8.73 2.91 -7.20
N ASN A 7 9.38 2.10 -6.34
CA ASN A 7 8.88 0.77 -5.99
C ASN A 7 7.55 0.80 -5.23
N GLY A 8 7.21 1.90 -4.59
CA GLY A 8 5.88 2.13 -4.01
C GLY A 8 4.75 2.20 -5.04
N ALA A 9 5.03 2.57 -6.29
CA ALA A 9 4.05 2.53 -7.37
C ALA A 9 3.93 1.12 -7.96
N THR A 10 5.04 0.48 -8.29
CA THR A 10 5.13 -0.92 -8.75
C THR A 10 6.57 -1.39 -8.68
N THR A 11 6.79 -2.67 -8.49
CA THR A 11 8.12 -3.26 -8.50
C THR A 11 8.42 -4.02 -9.80
N LYS A 12 9.71 -4.23 -10.07
CA LYS A 12 10.19 -5.18 -11.09
C LYS A 12 9.88 -6.59 -10.62
N MET A 13 9.38 -7.44 -11.53
CA MET A 13 9.11 -8.84 -11.20
C MET A 13 10.42 -9.59 -10.92
N SER A 14 10.44 -10.39 -9.84
CA SER A 14 11.61 -11.20 -9.47
C SER A 14 11.83 -12.38 -10.43
N GLN A 15 13.05 -12.89 -10.49
CA GLN A 15 13.35 -14.06 -11.30
C GLN A 15 12.62 -15.30 -10.78
N ALA A 16 12.46 -15.44 -9.47
CA ALA A 16 11.69 -16.52 -8.87
C ALA A 16 10.22 -16.49 -9.33
N ALA A 17 9.60 -15.29 -9.34
CA ALA A 17 8.24 -15.12 -9.84
C ALA A 17 8.14 -15.47 -11.33
N ILE A 18 9.05 -14.97 -12.17
CA ILE A 18 9.07 -15.24 -13.62
C ILE A 18 9.19 -16.76 -13.87
N HIS A 19 10.16 -17.42 -13.24
CA HIS A 19 10.37 -18.86 -13.42
C HIS A 19 9.18 -19.69 -12.94
N ALA A 20 8.52 -19.27 -11.85
CA ALA A 20 7.33 -19.94 -11.36
C ALA A 20 6.12 -19.81 -12.31
N MET A 21 6.06 -18.77 -13.12
CA MET A 21 4.97 -18.53 -14.07
C MET A 21 5.11 -19.37 -15.35
N LEU A 22 6.34 -19.52 -15.86
CA LEU A 22 6.61 -20.08 -17.19
C LEU A 22 5.93 -21.44 -17.46
N PRO A 23 5.97 -22.45 -16.56
CA PRO A 23 5.34 -23.74 -16.82
C PRO A 23 3.82 -23.63 -17.08
N TYR A 24 3.16 -22.66 -16.44
CA TYR A 24 1.71 -22.48 -16.52
C TYR A 24 1.27 -21.62 -17.70
N MET A 25 2.21 -21.04 -18.44
CA MET A 25 1.95 -20.30 -19.68
C MET A 25 2.02 -21.18 -20.91
N ASP A 26 2.63 -22.36 -20.82
CA ASP A 26 2.88 -23.26 -21.95
C ASP A 26 2.51 -24.72 -21.64
N THR A 27 3.17 -25.34 -20.67
CA THR A 27 3.07 -26.80 -20.46
C THR A 27 1.86 -27.19 -19.62
N ILE A 28 1.52 -26.43 -18.56
CA ILE A 28 0.45 -26.70 -17.61
C ILE A 28 -0.67 -25.66 -17.79
N TYR A 29 -1.30 -25.64 -18.94
CA TYR A 29 -2.26 -24.63 -19.35
C TYR A 29 -3.74 -25.02 -19.10
N GLY A 30 -3.99 -26.15 -18.44
CA GLY A 30 -5.35 -26.66 -18.21
C GLY A 30 -6.19 -25.74 -17.35
N ASN A 31 -7.51 -25.76 -17.57
CA ASN A 31 -8.47 -25.05 -16.70
C ASN A 31 -8.59 -25.81 -15.37
N PRO A 32 -8.35 -25.18 -14.20
CA PRO A 32 -8.42 -25.85 -12.89
C PRO A 32 -9.77 -26.48 -12.57
N SER A 33 -10.85 -26.05 -13.25
CA SER A 33 -12.19 -26.63 -13.08
C SER A 33 -12.45 -27.89 -13.90
N SER A 34 -11.51 -28.30 -14.80
CA SER A 34 -11.66 -29.45 -15.67
C SER A 34 -11.28 -30.75 -14.96
N LEU A 35 -12.07 -31.83 -15.21
CA LEU A 35 -11.87 -33.14 -14.54
C LEU A 35 -10.72 -33.97 -15.13
N HIS A 36 -10.23 -33.64 -16.33
CA HIS A 36 -9.12 -34.36 -16.97
C HIS A 36 -7.75 -33.96 -16.38
N SER A 37 -6.73 -34.77 -16.63
CA SER A 37 -5.40 -34.64 -16.04
C SER A 37 -4.74 -33.26 -16.21
N ALA A 38 -4.94 -32.59 -17.36
CA ALA A 38 -4.40 -31.26 -17.57
C ALA A 38 -5.07 -30.22 -16.64
N GLY A 39 -6.38 -30.37 -16.37
CA GLY A 39 -7.08 -29.51 -15.41
C GLY A 39 -6.66 -29.81 -13.97
N GLN A 40 -6.48 -31.07 -13.62
CA GLN A 40 -6.03 -31.49 -12.29
C GLN A 40 -4.64 -30.93 -11.95
N ALA A 41 -3.69 -30.96 -12.89
CA ALA A 41 -2.35 -30.38 -12.70
C ALA A 41 -2.43 -28.86 -12.39
N ALA A 42 -3.33 -28.12 -13.07
CA ALA A 42 -3.54 -26.71 -12.78
C ALA A 42 -4.26 -26.49 -11.43
N ALA A 43 -5.19 -27.36 -11.05
CA ALA A 43 -5.87 -27.31 -9.76
C ALA A 43 -4.93 -27.58 -8.58
N GLU A 44 -4.01 -28.54 -8.74
CA GLU A 44 -2.98 -28.83 -7.75
C GLU A 44 -2.04 -27.63 -7.54
N ALA A 45 -1.59 -26.99 -8.63
CA ALA A 45 -0.79 -25.78 -8.56
C ALA A 45 -1.52 -24.64 -7.85
N LEU A 46 -2.79 -24.44 -8.17
CA LEU A 46 -3.63 -23.43 -7.51
C LEU A 46 -3.76 -23.71 -6.00
N ALA A 47 -3.93 -24.98 -5.62
CA ALA A 47 -4.00 -25.39 -4.21
C ALA A 47 -2.67 -25.18 -3.48
N ASP A 48 -1.54 -25.51 -4.11
CA ASP A 48 -0.20 -25.28 -3.58
C ASP A 48 0.07 -23.79 -3.34
N ALA A 49 -0.14 -22.96 -4.36
CA ALA A 49 0.05 -21.51 -4.24
C ALA A 49 -0.79 -20.91 -3.10
N ARG A 50 -2.05 -21.34 -2.98
CA ARG A 50 -2.96 -20.91 -1.91
C ARG A 50 -2.45 -21.31 -0.53
N GLN A 51 -1.93 -22.53 -0.39
CA GLN A 51 -1.38 -23.01 0.87
C GLN A 51 -0.09 -22.26 1.25
N ARG A 52 0.79 -21.99 0.30
CA ARG A 52 2.01 -21.20 0.52
C ARG A 52 1.68 -19.81 1.04
N ILE A 53 0.77 -19.10 0.38
CA ILE A 53 0.34 -17.75 0.80
C ILE A 53 -0.30 -17.81 2.20
N ALA A 54 -1.15 -18.80 2.46
CA ALA A 54 -1.77 -18.97 3.77
C ALA A 54 -0.74 -19.20 4.88
N ASN A 55 0.29 -19.98 4.61
CA ASN A 55 1.39 -20.22 5.55
C ASN A 55 2.14 -18.92 5.89
N ARG A 56 2.42 -18.05 4.88
CA ARG A 56 3.10 -16.76 5.09
C ARG A 56 2.27 -15.76 5.89
N LEU A 57 0.94 -15.85 5.78
CA LEU A 57 0.01 -15.00 6.54
C LEU A 57 -0.41 -15.58 7.91
N GLY A 58 -0.05 -16.84 8.21
CA GLY A 58 -0.47 -17.53 9.44
C GLY A 58 -1.96 -17.86 9.48
N CYS A 59 -2.53 -18.33 8.35
CA CYS A 59 -3.95 -18.65 8.23
C CYS A 59 -4.20 -19.99 7.49
N SER A 60 -5.46 -20.35 7.32
CA SER A 60 -5.86 -21.51 6.54
C SER A 60 -6.01 -21.15 5.05
N ALA A 61 -5.66 -22.08 4.17
CA ALA A 61 -5.88 -21.95 2.72
C ALA A 61 -7.36 -21.66 2.35
N ALA A 62 -8.32 -22.08 3.18
CA ALA A 62 -9.73 -21.80 2.98
C ALA A 62 -10.12 -20.33 3.16
N GLU A 63 -9.27 -19.54 3.84
CA GLU A 63 -9.45 -18.13 4.15
C GLU A 63 -8.86 -17.21 3.07
N ILE A 64 -8.15 -17.78 2.09
CA ILE A 64 -7.55 -17.06 0.96
C ILE A 64 -8.51 -17.05 -0.23
N THR A 65 -8.69 -15.89 -0.85
CA THR A 65 -9.42 -15.68 -2.11
C THR A 65 -8.55 -14.87 -3.06
N PHE A 66 -8.30 -15.38 -4.27
CA PHE A 66 -7.55 -14.66 -5.29
C PHE A 66 -8.41 -13.58 -5.94
N THR A 67 -7.81 -12.41 -6.16
CA THR A 67 -8.42 -11.22 -6.77
C THR A 67 -7.52 -10.70 -7.89
N SER A 68 -7.95 -9.70 -8.65
CA SER A 68 -7.12 -9.05 -9.67
C SER A 68 -6.09 -8.06 -9.08
N GLY A 69 -6.11 -7.82 -7.77
CA GLY A 69 -5.21 -6.89 -7.09
C GLY A 69 -5.81 -6.32 -5.82
N GLY A 70 -5.06 -5.41 -5.17
CA GLY A 70 -5.47 -4.79 -3.91
C GLY A 70 -6.80 -4.06 -4.01
N SER A 71 -7.05 -3.30 -5.06
CA SER A 71 -8.30 -2.54 -5.21
C SER A 71 -9.55 -3.43 -5.25
N GLU A 72 -9.50 -4.59 -5.93
CA GLU A 72 -10.59 -5.55 -5.89
C GLU A 72 -10.75 -6.15 -4.49
N ALA A 73 -9.65 -6.50 -3.84
CA ALA A 73 -9.65 -7.05 -2.49
C ALA A 73 -10.24 -6.09 -1.46
N ASP A 74 -9.83 -4.81 -1.46
CA ASP A 74 -10.37 -3.75 -0.59
C ASP A 74 -11.86 -3.56 -0.80
N ASN A 75 -12.28 -3.42 -2.06
CA ASN A 75 -13.70 -3.25 -2.40
C ASN A 75 -14.51 -4.44 -1.90
N GLN A 76 -14.05 -5.67 -2.14
CA GLN A 76 -14.77 -6.87 -1.72
C GLN A 76 -14.87 -6.99 -0.21
N ALA A 77 -13.78 -6.70 0.53
CA ALA A 77 -13.77 -6.70 1.98
C ALA A 77 -14.78 -5.71 2.55
N ILE A 78 -14.67 -4.44 2.14
CA ILE A 78 -15.48 -3.33 2.67
C ILE A 78 -16.97 -3.53 2.32
N LEU A 79 -17.28 -3.84 1.05
CA LEU A 79 -18.67 -4.05 0.63
C LEU A 79 -19.28 -5.29 1.28
N SER A 80 -18.53 -6.37 1.50
CA SER A 80 -19.01 -7.56 2.21
C SER A 80 -19.34 -7.22 3.67
N ALA A 81 -18.43 -6.55 4.39
CA ALA A 81 -18.66 -6.14 5.77
C ALA A 81 -19.83 -5.18 5.91
N ALA A 82 -19.94 -4.18 5.03
CA ALA A 82 -21.05 -3.23 5.00
C ALA A 82 -22.40 -3.93 4.82
N ARG A 83 -22.52 -4.82 3.84
CA ARG A 83 -23.76 -5.57 3.57
C ARG A 83 -24.15 -6.51 4.70
N LEU A 84 -23.15 -7.18 5.32
CA LEU A 84 -23.38 -8.03 6.50
C LEU A 84 -23.83 -7.19 7.70
N GLY A 85 -23.22 -6.02 7.90
CA GLY A 85 -23.61 -5.06 8.92
C GLY A 85 -25.04 -4.55 8.73
N ALA A 86 -25.39 -4.12 7.52
CA ALA A 86 -26.72 -3.60 7.19
C ALA A 86 -27.85 -4.61 7.49
N ARG A 87 -27.62 -5.91 7.26
CA ARG A 87 -28.56 -6.97 7.63
C ARG A 87 -28.84 -7.07 9.14
N LYS A 88 -27.92 -6.53 9.95
CA LYS A 88 -28.02 -6.47 11.41
C LYS A 88 -28.38 -5.06 11.94
N GLY A 89 -28.77 -4.15 11.05
CA GLY A 89 -29.06 -2.74 11.37
C GLY A 89 -27.82 -1.88 11.63
N LYS A 90 -26.61 -2.38 11.33
CA LYS A 90 -25.36 -1.65 11.54
C LYS A 90 -24.91 -0.98 10.24
N ARG A 91 -24.74 0.34 10.27
CA ARG A 91 -24.40 1.16 9.09
C ARG A 91 -23.31 2.19 9.36
N HIS A 92 -22.48 1.97 10.35
CA HIS A 92 -21.34 2.84 10.64
C HIS A 92 -20.02 2.15 10.31
N ILE A 93 -19.11 2.86 9.64
CA ILE A 93 -17.77 2.41 9.26
C ILE A 93 -16.76 3.46 9.73
N ILE A 94 -15.67 3.00 10.31
CA ILE A 94 -14.54 3.82 10.75
C ILE A 94 -13.37 3.58 9.80
N SER A 95 -12.71 4.65 9.36
CA SER A 95 -11.53 4.63 8.49
C SER A 95 -10.65 5.85 8.76
N THR A 96 -9.71 6.12 7.85
CA THR A 96 -8.83 7.29 7.92
C THR A 96 -8.89 8.12 6.63
N ALA A 97 -8.50 9.40 6.71
CA ALA A 97 -8.52 10.29 5.56
C ALA A 97 -7.37 10.02 4.57
N PHE A 98 -6.37 9.21 4.93
CA PHE A 98 -5.16 8.98 4.15
C PHE A 98 -5.09 7.57 3.50
N GLU A 99 -6.22 6.86 3.49
CA GLU A 99 -6.34 5.55 2.84
C GLU A 99 -6.09 5.62 1.32
N HIS A 100 -5.76 4.49 0.72
CA HIS A 100 -5.76 4.39 -0.73
C HIS A 100 -7.14 4.67 -1.32
N HIS A 101 -7.19 5.24 -2.53
CA HIS A 101 -8.46 5.58 -3.20
C HIS A 101 -9.42 4.39 -3.38
N ALA A 102 -8.91 3.15 -3.45
CA ALA A 102 -9.76 1.96 -3.46
C ALA A 102 -10.62 1.83 -2.21
N VAL A 103 -10.13 2.27 -1.06
CA VAL A 103 -10.88 2.34 0.20
C VAL A 103 -11.77 3.58 0.20
N LEU A 104 -11.21 4.78 0.01
CA LEU A 104 -11.96 6.05 0.12
C LEU A 104 -13.12 6.12 -0.85
N HIS A 105 -12.94 5.75 -2.12
CA HIS A 105 -14.02 5.80 -3.10
C HIS A 105 -15.12 4.75 -2.80
N THR A 106 -14.75 3.59 -2.22
CA THR A 106 -15.72 2.60 -1.77
C THR A 106 -16.52 3.13 -0.57
N LEU A 107 -15.88 3.82 0.38
CA LEU A 107 -16.55 4.48 1.50
C LEU A 107 -17.49 5.59 1.02
N ASN A 108 -17.05 6.43 0.10
CA ASN A 108 -17.88 7.49 -0.51
C ASN A 108 -19.12 6.93 -1.22
N LYS A 109 -18.99 5.75 -1.85
CA LYS A 109 -20.14 5.05 -2.43
C LYS A 109 -21.11 4.59 -1.36
N LEU A 110 -20.61 3.97 -0.29
CA LEU A 110 -21.43 3.49 0.82
C LEU A 110 -22.14 4.64 1.57
N GLU A 111 -21.50 5.80 1.70
CA GLU A 111 -22.10 6.98 2.28
C GLU A 111 -23.36 7.41 1.49
N LYS A 112 -23.28 7.40 0.14
CA LYS A 112 -24.43 7.64 -0.74
C LYS A 112 -25.53 6.56 -0.62
N GLU A 113 -25.16 5.36 -0.16
CA GLU A 113 -26.07 4.24 0.12
C GLU A 113 -26.65 4.30 1.58
N GLY A 114 -26.34 5.36 2.34
CA GLY A 114 -26.90 5.61 3.68
C GLY A 114 -26.07 4.98 4.81
N PHE A 115 -24.76 4.75 4.60
CA PHE A 115 -23.82 4.47 5.68
C PHE A 115 -23.27 5.78 6.27
N THR A 116 -22.93 5.76 7.53
CA THR A 116 -22.17 6.83 8.18
C THR A 116 -20.69 6.46 8.19
N ILE A 117 -19.83 7.37 7.74
CA ILE A 117 -18.38 7.17 7.73
C ILE A 117 -17.74 8.11 8.74
N THR A 118 -16.91 7.57 9.64
CA THR A 118 -16.04 8.36 10.51
C THR A 118 -14.61 8.21 10.04
N LEU A 119 -13.99 9.32 9.65
CA LEU A 119 -12.57 9.38 9.31
C LEU A 119 -11.79 9.87 10.53
N LEU A 120 -10.87 9.02 11.02
CA LEU A 120 -10.00 9.34 12.16
C LEU A 120 -8.88 10.28 11.73
N ASP A 121 -8.46 11.15 12.64
CA ASP A 121 -7.26 11.96 12.50
C ASP A 121 -6.01 11.04 12.53
N VAL A 122 -5.08 11.32 11.63
CA VAL A 122 -3.83 10.56 11.49
C VAL A 122 -2.62 11.32 12.04
N HIS A 123 -2.83 12.49 12.60
CA HIS A 123 -1.80 13.38 13.14
C HIS A 123 -0.66 13.69 12.13
N GLU A 124 0.31 14.49 12.53
CA GLU A 124 1.42 14.87 11.64
C GLU A 124 2.35 13.71 11.26
N ASN A 125 2.46 12.71 12.14
CA ASN A 125 3.27 11.51 11.90
C ASN A 125 2.55 10.43 11.09
N GLY A 126 1.28 10.62 10.75
CA GLY A 126 0.49 9.65 9.99
C GLY A 126 0.19 8.37 10.76
N ILE A 127 -0.03 8.43 12.08
CA ILE A 127 -0.34 7.27 12.93
C ILE A 127 -1.67 7.50 13.64
N VAL A 128 -2.58 6.51 13.54
CA VAL A 128 -3.83 6.45 14.29
C VAL A 128 -3.58 5.82 15.65
N LEU A 129 -4.11 6.43 16.70
CA LEU A 129 -4.02 5.86 18.04
C LEU A 129 -5.15 4.83 18.26
N PRO A 130 -4.86 3.66 18.88
CA PRO A 130 -5.89 2.66 19.18
C PRO A 130 -7.06 3.20 20.01
N GLU A 131 -6.80 4.19 20.87
CA GLU A 131 -7.81 4.88 21.68
C GLU A 131 -8.81 5.65 20.81
N GLN A 132 -8.36 6.30 19.72
CA GLN A 132 -9.26 6.98 18.79
C GLN A 132 -10.23 5.98 18.13
N VAL A 133 -9.73 4.77 17.79
CA VAL A 133 -10.59 3.70 17.25
C VAL A 133 -11.61 3.26 18.32
N ARG A 134 -11.16 3.05 19.56
CA ARG A 134 -12.01 2.65 20.68
C ARG A 134 -13.16 3.63 20.91
N ASP A 135 -12.84 4.93 20.92
CA ASP A 135 -13.78 6.02 21.21
C ASP A 135 -14.76 6.27 20.05
N ALA A 136 -14.33 6.00 18.81
CA ALA A 136 -15.17 6.14 17.62
C ALA A 136 -16.14 4.97 17.41
N ILE A 137 -15.91 3.79 18.03
CA ILE A 137 -16.78 2.61 17.88
C ILE A 137 -18.13 2.87 18.59
N ARG A 138 -19.22 2.72 17.83
CA ARG A 138 -20.63 2.83 18.25
C ARG A 138 -21.33 1.46 18.17
N GLU A 139 -22.54 1.38 18.70
CA GLU A 139 -23.36 0.17 18.65
C GLU A 139 -23.65 -0.28 17.21
N ASP A 140 -23.82 0.69 16.30
CA ASP A 140 -24.08 0.46 14.87
C ASP A 140 -22.81 0.34 14.01
N THR A 141 -21.61 0.30 14.59
CA THR A 141 -20.37 0.09 13.86
C THR A 141 -20.29 -1.34 13.35
N CYS A 142 -20.06 -1.51 12.04
CA CYS A 142 -19.91 -2.81 11.39
C CYS A 142 -18.49 -3.12 10.92
N LEU A 143 -17.67 -2.09 10.70
CA LEU A 143 -16.31 -2.23 10.17
C LEU A 143 -15.42 -1.12 10.68
N VAL A 144 -14.18 -1.48 11.02
CA VAL A 144 -13.03 -0.59 11.07
C VAL A 144 -12.11 -1.00 9.92
N THR A 145 -11.69 -0.04 9.08
CA THR A 145 -10.74 -0.28 7.99
C THR A 145 -9.63 0.77 8.06
N VAL A 146 -8.41 0.31 8.33
CA VAL A 146 -7.21 1.15 8.46
C VAL A 146 -6.08 0.44 7.72
N MET A 147 -5.42 1.14 6.80
CA MET A 147 -4.31 0.55 6.06
C MET A 147 -3.15 0.17 6.98
N TYR A 148 -2.41 -0.87 6.62
CA TYR A 148 -1.30 -1.37 7.45
C TYR A 148 -0.12 -0.40 7.49
N ALA A 149 0.22 0.15 6.32
CA ALA A 149 1.25 1.16 6.17
C ALA A 149 0.91 2.06 4.98
N ASN A 150 1.16 3.37 5.13
CA ASN A 150 0.81 4.32 4.09
C ASN A 150 1.81 4.27 2.93
N ASN A 151 1.29 4.21 1.70
CA ASN A 151 2.06 4.09 0.46
C ASN A 151 2.82 5.35 0.06
N GLU A 152 2.46 6.51 0.62
CA GLU A 152 3.11 7.79 0.31
C GLU A 152 4.16 8.16 1.36
N ILE A 153 3.77 8.26 2.61
CA ILE A 153 4.60 8.72 3.72
C ILE A 153 5.29 7.59 4.49
N GLY A 154 4.91 6.34 4.24
CA GLY A 154 5.54 5.16 4.82
C GLY A 154 5.15 4.82 6.25
N SER A 155 4.38 5.64 6.97
CA SER A 155 4.00 5.41 8.37
C SER A 155 3.27 4.09 8.56
N ILE A 156 3.72 3.28 9.53
CA ILE A 156 3.17 1.97 9.89
C ILE A 156 2.15 2.15 11.02
N GLN A 157 0.97 1.53 10.88
CA GLN A 157 -0.10 1.62 11.87
C GLN A 157 0.05 0.57 12.97
N PRO A 158 -0.43 0.83 14.19
CA PRO A 158 -0.44 -0.12 15.30
C PRO A 158 -1.55 -1.17 15.12
N ILE A 159 -1.39 -2.03 14.09
CA ILE A 159 -2.42 -2.97 13.60
C ILE A 159 -2.84 -3.97 14.68
N ARG A 160 -1.90 -4.49 15.46
CA ARG A 160 -2.19 -5.46 16.52
C ARG A 160 -3.10 -4.85 17.59
N GLU A 161 -2.81 -3.63 17.99
CA GLU A 161 -3.53 -2.89 19.02
C GLU A 161 -4.92 -2.47 18.50
N ILE A 162 -5.02 -1.96 17.28
CA ILE A 162 -6.29 -1.65 16.62
C ILE A 162 -7.15 -2.92 16.49
N GLY A 163 -6.56 -4.02 16.03
CA GLY A 163 -7.24 -5.31 15.90
C GLY A 163 -7.73 -5.83 17.25
N ALA A 164 -6.95 -5.65 18.34
CA ALA A 164 -7.36 -6.03 19.67
C ALA A 164 -8.59 -5.22 20.16
N VAL A 165 -8.60 -3.91 19.91
CA VAL A 165 -9.76 -3.04 20.20
C VAL A 165 -11.01 -3.51 19.43
N CYS A 166 -10.86 -3.77 18.12
CA CYS A 166 -11.98 -4.24 17.28
C CYS A 166 -12.53 -5.59 17.77
N ARG A 167 -11.64 -6.52 18.13
CA ARG A 167 -12.01 -7.84 18.67
C ARG A 167 -12.74 -7.71 20.00
N GLU A 168 -12.27 -6.89 20.91
CA GLU A 168 -12.93 -6.60 22.22
C GLU A 168 -14.35 -6.04 22.00
N LYS A 169 -14.52 -5.16 21.03
CA LYS A 169 -15.80 -4.51 20.72
C LYS A 169 -16.71 -5.34 19.80
N GLY A 170 -16.23 -6.48 19.28
CA GLY A 170 -17.01 -7.33 18.35
C GLY A 170 -17.30 -6.66 16.99
N VAL A 171 -16.40 -5.81 16.53
CA VAL A 171 -16.44 -5.12 15.22
C VAL A 171 -15.43 -5.77 14.28
N LEU A 172 -15.78 -5.92 12.99
CA LEU A 172 -14.84 -6.45 11.99
C LEU A 172 -13.70 -5.46 11.74
N PHE A 173 -12.49 -6.01 11.61
CA PHE A 173 -11.29 -5.24 11.27
C PHE A 173 -10.73 -5.68 9.91
N HIS A 174 -10.65 -4.73 8.98
CA HIS A 174 -9.97 -4.87 7.69
C HIS A 174 -8.73 -3.98 7.65
N THR A 175 -7.68 -4.48 7.00
CA THR A 175 -6.48 -3.68 6.70
C THR A 175 -6.06 -3.85 5.25
N ASP A 176 -5.85 -2.73 4.55
CA ASP A 176 -5.09 -2.72 3.29
C ASP A 176 -3.61 -2.91 3.63
N ALA A 177 -3.08 -4.11 3.38
CA ALA A 177 -1.70 -4.46 3.63
C ALA A 177 -0.85 -4.49 2.34
N VAL A 178 -1.31 -3.85 1.28
CA VAL A 178 -0.65 -3.85 -0.04
C VAL A 178 0.80 -3.36 0.05
N GLN A 179 1.09 -2.37 0.88
CA GLN A 179 2.45 -1.85 1.08
C GLN A 179 3.24 -2.60 2.17
N ALA A 180 2.58 -3.41 3.00
CA ALA A 180 3.21 -4.14 4.09
C ALA A 180 3.65 -5.55 3.69
N ALA A 181 2.89 -6.21 2.82
CA ALA A 181 3.18 -7.58 2.38
C ALA A 181 4.55 -7.67 1.71
N GLY A 182 5.40 -8.59 2.17
CA GLY A 182 6.77 -8.75 1.71
C GLY A 182 7.78 -7.74 2.26
N HIS A 183 7.33 -6.74 3.05
CA HIS A 183 8.19 -5.71 3.64
C HIS A 183 8.15 -5.68 5.17
N LEU A 184 7.06 -6.18 5.76
CA LEU A 184 6.84 -6.27 7.20
C LEU A 184 6.33 -7.66 7.58
N PRO A 185 6.57 -8.13 8.82
CA PRO A 185 6.02 -9.40 9.27
C PRO A 185 4.50 -9.29 9.45
N ILE A 186 3.75 -10.16 8.78
CA ILE A 186 2.29 -10.23 8.89
C ILE A 186 1.90 -11.60 9.43
N HIS A 187 1.13 -11.60 10.53
CA HIS A 187 0.52 -12.80 11.09
C HIS A 187 -0.91 -12.47 11.53
N VAL A 188 -1.87 -12.79 10.65
CA VAL A 188 -3.25 -12.29 10.76
C VAL A 188 -3.96 -12.68 12.06
N GLN A 189 -3.65 -13.85 12.63
CA GLN A 189 -4.26 -14.29 13.88
C GLN A 189 -3.70 -13.54 15.09
N GLU A 190 -2.38 -13.38 15.18
CA GLU A 190 -1.71 -12.67 16.29
C GLU A 190 -2.01 -11.16 16.27
N GLN A 191 -2.22 -10.61 15.08
CA GLN A 191 -2.52 -9.20 14.88
C GLN A 191 -4.02 -8.90 14.89
N ASN A 192 -4.86 -9.91 15.17
CA ASN A 192 -6.31 -9.77 15.28
C ASN A 192 -6.99 -9.22 14.02
N ILE A 193 -6.45 -9.54 12.85
CA ILE A 193 -6.98 -9.09 11.56
C ILE A 193 -8.11 -10.02 11.13
N ASP A 194 -9.25 -9.47 10.74
CA ASP A 194 -10.39 -10.21 10.22
C ASP A 194 -10.37 -10.34 8.69
N MET A 195 -9.94 -9.29 8.01
CA MET A 195 -9.76 -9.25 6.56
C MET A 195 -8.50 -8.46 6.20
N LEU A 196 -7.79 -8.91 5.16
CA LEU A 196 -6.56 -8.28 4.71
C LEU A 196 -6.45 -8.33 3.19
N SER A 197 -6.10 -7.21 2.59
CA SER A 197 -5.86 -7.06 1.15
C SER A 197 -4.37 -6.99 0.84
N LEU A 198 -3.92 -7.65 -0.24
CA LEU A 198 -2.57 -7.51 -0.78
C LEU A 198 -2.56 -7.57 -2.31
N SER A 199 -1.47 -7.08 -2.91
CA SER A 199 -1.27 -7.03 -4.36
C SER A 199 0.16 -7.43 -4.72
N ALA A 200 0.31 -8.42 -5.59
CA ALA A 200 1.59 -9.06 -5.88
C ALA A 200 2.67 -8.10 -6.41
N HIS A 201 2.27 -7.12 -7.21
CA HIS A 201 3.22 -6.20 -7.84
C HIS A 201 3.92 -5.23 -6.87
N LYS A 202 3.62 -5.26 -5.59
CA LYS A 202 4.29 -4.46 -4.55
C LYS A 202 5.44 -5.21 -3.87
N PHE A 203 5.49 -6.54 -4.04
CA PHE A 203 6.55 -7.40 -3.52
C PHE A 203 7.15 -8.30 -4.62
N HIS A 204 7.49 -7.70 -5.76
CA HIS A 204 8.16 -8.33 -6.90
C HIS A 204 7.38 -9.45 -7.59
N GLY A 205 6.07 -9.54 -7.36
CA GLY A 205 5.16 -10.43 -8.08
C GLY A 205 4.57 -9.80 -9.35
N PRO A 206 3.77 -10.55 -10.10
CA PRO A 206 3.13 -10.07 -11.31
C PRO A 206 2.02 -9.04 -11.03
N LYS A 207 1.81 -8.13 -11.99
CA LYS A 207 0.67 -7.21 -11.99
C LYS A 207 -0.62 -7.98 -12.29
N GLY A 208 -1.75 -7.46 -11.85
CA GLY A 208 -3.07 -8.04 -12.17
C GLY A 208 -3.46 -9.25 -11.33
N ILE A 209 -2.80 -9.46 -10.19
CA ILE A 209 -3.14 -10.49 -9.20
C ILE A 209 -2.97 -9.97 -7.78
N GLY A 210 -3.87 -10.36 -6.89
CA GLY A 210 -3.85 -10.06 -5.47
C GLY A 210 -4.58 -11.11 -4.65
N VAL A 211 -4.68 -10.86 -3.36
CA VAL A 211 -5.36 -11.74 -2.41
C VAL A 211 -6.24 -10.92 -1.48
N LEU A 212 -7.40 -11.46 -1.18
CA LEU A 212 -8.20 -11.12 -0.02
C LEU A 212 -8.14 -12.29 0.98
N TYR A 213 -7.53 -12.07 2.13
CA TYR A 213 -7.73 -12.91 3.30
C TYR A 213 -9.02 -12.52 4.00
N ALA A 214 -9.82 -13.50 4.37
CA ALA A 214 -10.99 -13.30 5.22
C ALA A 214 -11.09 -14.44 6.23
N ARG A 215 -11.07 -14.11 7.52
CA ARG A 215 -11.15 -15.07 8.63
C ARG A 215 -12.36 -15.97 8.48
N LYS A 216 -12.19 -17.24 8.82
CA LYS A 216 -13.27 -18.26 8.81
C LYS A 216 -14.55 -17.74 9.49
N GLY A 217 -15.67 -17.88 8.81
CA GLY A 217 -16.97 -17.39 9.26
C GLY A 217 -17.37 -16.02 8.71
N ILE A 218 -16.48 -15.28 8.07
CA ILE A 218 -16.83 -14.06 7.35
C ILE A 218 -17.30 -14.43 5.95
N LEU A 219 -18.53 -14.05 5.63
CA LEU A 219 -19.12 -14.29 4.32
C LEU A 219 -18.68 -13.18 3.35
N LEU A 220 -17.82 -13.52 2.40
CA LEU A 220 -17.49 -12.65 1.29
C LEU A 220 -18.60 -12.70 0.23
N MET A 221 -19.03 -11.52 -0.19
CA MET A 221 -19.97 -11.39 -1.31
C MET A 221 -19.17 -11.20 -2.62
N PRO A 222 -19.51 -11.90 -3.70
CA PRO A 222 -18.85 -11.72 -4.97
C PRO A 222 -19.09 -10.29 -5.49
N LEU A 223 -18.04 -9.67 -6.03
CA LEU A 223 -18.15 -8.43 -6.81
C LEU A 223 -18.33 -8.75 -8.30
N ILE A 224 -17.77 -9.87 -8.73
CA ILE A 224 -17.84 -10.37 -10.10
C ILE A 224 -18.72 -11.61 -10.06
N GLU A 225 -19.88 -11.52 -10.68
CA GLU A 225 -20.84 -12.62 -10.78
C GLU A 225 -20.47 -13.56 -11.94
N GLY A 226 -20.74 -14.87 -11.80
CA GLY A 226 -20.46 -15.86 -12.84
C GLY A 226 -20.33 -17.27 -12.30
N GLY A 227 -19.30 -18.00 -12.70
CA GLY A 227 -19.02 -19.37 -12.29
C GLY A 227 -18.62 -19.49 -10.81
N ALA A 228 -18.46 -20.74 -10.35
CA ALA A 228 -18.18 -21.04 -8.95
C ALA A 228 -16.69 -21.00 -8.58
N GLN A 229 -15.85 -20.34 -9.37
CA GLN A 229 -14.43 -20.17 -9.07
C GLN A 229 -14.28 -19.49 -7.70
N GLU A 230 -13.13 -19.67 -7.06
CA GLU A 230 -12.88 -19.19 -5.70
C GLU A 230 -14.02 -19.54 -4.72
N ARG A 231 -14.64 -20.71 -4.90
CA ARG A 231 -15.77 -21.20 -4.07
C ARG A 231 -16.98 -20.27 -4.11
N GLY A 232 -17.23 -19.66 -5.27
CA GLY A 232 -18.32 -18.70 -5.49
C GLY A 232 -18.07 -17.31 -4.93
N LYS A 233 -16.84 -17.02 -4.47
CA LYS A 233 -16.47 -15.70 -3.92
C LYS A 233 -15.98 -14.75 -5.01
N ARG A 234 -15.44 -15.29 -6.11
CA ARG A 234 -14.92 -14.50 -7.23
C ARG A 234 -14.98 -15.34 -8.51
N ALA A 235 -15.84 -14.98 -9.43
CA ALA A 235 -16.03 -15.69 -10.68
C ALA A 235 -14.93 -15.37 -11.72
N GLY A 236 -14.82 -16.23 -12.73
CA GLY A 236 -13.84 -16.12 -13.83
C GLY A 236 -12.68 -17.11 -13.65
N THR A 237 -12.22 -17.67 -14.77
CA THR A 237 -11.10 -18.63 -14.78
C THR A 237 -9.89 -18.05 -14.08
N GLU A 238 -9.31 -18.85 -13.18
CA GLU A 238 -8.18 -18.42 -12.36
C GLU A 238 -6.92 -18.22 -13.23
N ASN A 239 -6.21 -17.12 -12.99
CA ASN A 239 -4.94 -16.80 -13.64
C ASN A 239 -3.81 -17.59 -12.96
N VAL A 240 -3.74 -18.90 -13.26
CA VAL A 240 -2.78 -19.82 -12.62
C VAL A 240 -1.34 -19.33 -12.74
N PRO A 241 -0.84 -18.87 -13.92
CA PRO A 241 0.52 -18.33 -14.00
C PRO A 241 0.78 -17.20 -13.03
N ALA A 242 -0.09 -16.20 -12.98
CA ALA A 242 0.11 -15.06 -12.09
C ALA A 242 -0.03 -15.44 -10.60
N ILE A 243 -0.90 -16.39 -10.27
CA ILE A 243 -1.04 -16.92 -8.90
C ILE A 243 0.24 -17.60 -8.44
N MET A 244 0.85 -18.45 -9.30
CA MET A 244 2.12 -19.10 -9.00
C MET A 244 3.27 -18.11 -8.85
N GLY A 245 3.33 -17.11 -9.75
CA GLY A 245 4.31 -16.03 -9.65
C GLY A 245 4.17 -15.22 -8.37
N MET A 246 2.93 -14.92 -7.94
CA MET A 246 2.66 -14.22 -6.69
C MET A 246 3.10 -15.04 -5.47
N ALA A 247 2.79 -16.35 -5.44
CA ALA A 247 3.20 -17.21 -4.33
C ALA A 247 4.73 -17.30 -4.22
N ALA A 248 5.44 -17.42 -5.36
CA ALA A 248 6.89 -17.45 -5.38
C ALA A 248 7.52 -16.13 -4.91
N ALA A 249 6.97 -15.01 -5.36
CA ALA A 249 7.43 -13.68 -4.94
C ALA A 249 7.21 -13.44 -3.44
N LEU A 250 6.06 -13.85 -2.89
CA LEU A 250 5.79 -13.70 -1.46
C LEU A 250 6.70 -14.57 -0.61
N ASP A 251 6.97 -15.80 -1.05
CA ASP A 251 7.91 -16.69 -0.37
C ASP A 251 9.32 -16.08 -0.32
N GLU A 252 9.83 -15.62 -1.47
CA GLU A 252 11.16 -14.99 -1.60
C GLU A 252 11.25 -13.75 -0.70
N ALA A 253 10.23 -12.87 -0.74
CA ALA A 253 10.20 -11.66 0.09
C ALA A 253 10.17 -11.99 1.59
N CYS A 254 9.39 -12.99 2.02
CA CYS A 254 9.31 -13.40 3.42
C CYS A 254 10.57 -14.13 3.89
N GLU A 255 11.25 -14.88 3.05
CA GLU A 255 12.51 -15.58 3.39
C GLU A 255 13.67 -14.62 3.63
N HIS A 256 13.68 -13.49 2.93
CA HIS A 256 14.72 -12.46 3.07
C HIS A 256 14.26 -11.23 3.85
N LEU A 257 13.11 -11.30 4.54
CA LEU A 257 12.44 -10.14 5.14
C LEU A 257 13.37 -9.33 6.07
N ASP A 258 14.01 -9.98 7.03
CA ASP A 258 14.83 -9.32 8.05
C ASP A 258 16.10 -8.71 7.42
N GLU A 259 16.74 -9.42 6.50
CA GLU A 259 17.94 -8.95 5.78
C GLU A 259 17.60 -7.72 4.94
N ASN A 260 16.55 -7.80 4.14
CA ASN A 260 16.08 -6.72 3.29
C ASN A 260 15.64 -5.51 4.11
N ALA A 261 14.88 -5.73 5.19
CA ALA A 261 14.45 -4.66 6.08
C ALA A 261 15.64 -3.92 6.70
N ALA A 262 16.67 -4.64 7.17
CA ALA A 262 17.87 -4.04 7.75
C ALA A 262 18.65 -3.22 6.70
N LYS A 263 18.88 -3.80 5.52
CA LYS A 263 19.56 -3.11 4.40
C LYS A 263 18.83 -1.85 3.97
N LEU A 264 17.53 -1.98 3.70
CA LEU A 264 16.70 -0.86 3.22
C LEU A 264 16.59 0.24 4.26
N THR A 265 16.43 -0.11 5.54
CA THR A 265 16.42 0.87 6.65
C THR A 265 17.71 1.67 6.69
N ALA A 266 18.87 1.01 6.59
CA ALA A 266 20.16 1.71 6.60
C ALA A 266 20.34 2.67 5.41
N LEU A 267 19.86 2.27 4.21
CA LEU A 267 19.91 3.12 3.01
C LEU A 267 18.89 4.26 3.09
N ARG A 268 17.68 3.98 3.56
CA ARG A 268 16.64 4.97 3.82
C ARG A 268 17.10 6.05 4.78
N ASP A 269 17.70 5.67 5.89
CA ASP A 269 18.14 6.61 6.92
C ASP A 269 19.27 7.53 6.42
N LYS A 270 20.18 7.00 5.58
CA LYS A 270 21.17 7.83 4.87
C LYS A 270 20.51 8.82 3.92
N LEU A 271 19.49 8.38 3.18
CA LEU A 271 18.74 9.24 2.27
C LEU A 271 17.99 10.34 3.03
N ILE A 272 17.32 9.99 4.13
CA ILE A 272 16.65 10.96 5.02
C ILE A 272 17.66 11.96 5.56
N ALA A 273 18.79 11.52 6.13
CA ALA A 273 19.81 12.41 6.66
C ALA A 273 20.33 13.39 5.61
N GLY A 274 20.64 12.88 4.40
CA GLY A 274 21.17 13.73 3.32
C GLY A 274 20.17 14.73 2.76
N LEU A 275 18.88 14.38 2.69
CA LEU A 275 17.82 15.28 2.22
C LEU A 275 17.43 16.30 3.30
N SER A 276 17.53 15.96 4.58
CA SER A 276 17.28 16.88 5.70
C SER A 276 18.29 18.03 5.79
N GLU A 277 19.44 17.93 5.12
CA GLU A 277 20.40 19.04 5.00
C GLU A 277 19.93 20.15 4.04
N ILE A 278 18.89 19.90 3.22
CA ILE A 278 18.33 20.91 2.33
C ILE A 278 17.49 21.87 3.18
N PRO A 279 17.82 23.18 3.25
CA PRO A 279 17.04 24.13 4.02
C PRO A 279 15.56 24.15 3.60
N HIS A 280 14.65 24.39 4.53
CA HIS A 280 13.21 24.46 4.27
C HIS A 280 12.71 23.20 3.54
N SER A 281 13.11 22.04 4.04
CA SER A 281 12.59 20.74 3.68
C SER A 281 12.03 20.04 4.91
N ILE A 282 11.03 19.17 4.73
CA ILE A 282 10.40 18.45 5.82
C ILE A 282 10.16 17.00 5.44
N LEU A 283 10.57 16.07 6.31
CA LEU A 283 10.21 14.66 6.21
C LEU A 283 8.73 14.49 6.54
N ASN A 284 8.01 13.73 5.71
CA ASN A 284 6.61 13.40 5.93
C ASN A 284 6.47 12.00 6.55
N GLY A 285 5.49 11.87 7.47
CA GLY A 285 5.24 10.63 8.20
C GLY A 285 6.18 10.42 9.39
N ASP A 286 6.00 9.30 10.11
CA ASP A 286 6.78 8.98 11.30
C ASP A 286 8.25 8.70 10.92
N ALA A 287 9.19 9.20 11.71
CA ALA A 287 10.62 9.05 11.44
C ALA A 287 11.14 7.63 11.78
N VAL A 288 10.48 6.92 12.68
CA VAL A 288 10.91 5.63 13.24
C VAL A 288 9.99 4.49 12.77
N HIS A 289 8.68 4.64 12.99
CA HIS A 289 7.65 3.65 12.65
C HIS A 289 7.23 3.81 11.18
N ARG A 290 8.15 3.46 10.27
CA ARG A 290 7.94 3.58 8.83
C ARG A 290 8.49 2.40 8.04
N LEU A 291 7.95 2.19 6.84
CA LEU A 291 8.41 1.17 5.90
C LEU A 291 9.92 1.27 5.67
N PRO A 292 10.64 0.14 5.61
CA PRO A 292 12.09 0.12 5.48
C PRO A 292 12.62 0.90 4.27
N GLY A 293 11.90 0.88 3.15
CA GLY A 293 12.35 1.49 1.90
C GLY A 293 11.67 2.81 1.53
N ASN A 294 10.82 3.41 2.38
CA ASN A 294 10.03 4.59 2.01
C ASN A 294 10.62 5.89 2.57
N VAL A 295 10.77 6.90 1.70
CA VAL A 295 11.15 8.28 2.04
C VAL A 295 10.19 9.22 1.34
N ASN A 296 9.65 10.20 2.07
CA ASN A 296 8.80 11.25 1.52
C ASN A 296 9.17 12.59 2.13
N PHE A 297 9.50 13.56 1.28
CA PHE A 297 9.85 14.92 1.66
C PHE A 297 8.97 15.94 0.94
N CYS A 298 8.75 17.08 1.58
CA CYS A 298 8.35 18.30 0.90
C CYS A 298 9.49 19.33 0.93
N PHE A 299 9.64 20.05 -0.17
CA PHE A 299 10.63 21.15 -0.34
C PHE A 299 9.86 22.44 -0.63
N GLU A 300 9.97 23.43 0.26
CA GLU A 300 9.29 24.70 0.10
C GLU A 300 9.86 25.51 -1.08
N GLY A 301 8.97 26.14 -1.81
CA GLY A 301 9.30 27.05 -2.92
C GLY A 301 9.59 26.39 -4.27
N ILE A 302 9.24 25.11 -4.45
CA ILE A 302 9.35 24.40 -5.73
C ILE A 302 8.07 23.64 -6.08
N GLU A 303 7.98 23.22 -7.35
CA GLU A 303 6.94 22.33 -7.89
C GLU A 303 7.47 20.91 -8.02
N GLY A 304 6.76 19.94 -7.43
CA GLY A 304 7.15 18.54 -7.44
C GLY A 304 7.23 17.92 -8.83
N GLU A 305 6.33 18.26 -9.75
CA GLU A 305 6.38 17.74 -11.12
C GLU A 305 7.67 18.16 -11.84
N SER A 306 8.08 19.42 -11.69
CA SER A 306 9.36 19.92 -12.23
C SER A 306 10.54 19.19 -11.61
N LEU A 307 10.48 18.90 -10.31
CA LEU A 307 11.51 18.12 -9.62
C LEU A 307 11.62 16.71 -10.21
N LEU A 308 10.48 16.03 -10.42
CA LEU A 308 10.45 14.66 -10.98
C LEU A 308 11.02 14.61 -12.40
N LEU A 309 10.67 15.56 -13.28
CA LEU A 309 11.17 15.63 -14.64
C LEU A 309 12.70 15.83 -14.68
N LEU A 310 13.23 16.72 -13.86
CA LEU A 310 14.67 16.96 -13.78
C LEU A 310 15.44 15.80 -13.13
N LEU A 311 14.83 15.05 -12.22
CA LEU A 311 15.42 13.83 -11.68
C LEU A 311 15.44 12.69 -12.71
N ASP A 312 14.37 12.56 -13.54
CA ASP A 312 14.36 11.58 -14.64
C ASP A 312 15.43 11.88 -15.69
N ASP A 313 15.68 13.15 -16.02
CA ASP A 313 16.79 13.58 -16.89
C ASP A 313 18.16 13.18 -16.31
N LYS A 314 18.31 13.16 -14.99
CA LYS A 314 19.48 12.63 -14.28
C LYS A 314 19.49 11.11 -14.11
N GLY A 315 18.52 10.40 -14.68
CA GLY A 315 18.39 8.93 -14.62
C GLY A 315 17.78 8.41 -13.33
N ILE A 316 17.08 9.22 -12.53
CA ILE A 316 16.42 8.84 -11.28
C ILE A 316 14.91 8.81 -11.48
N CYS A 317 14.30 7.64 -11.40
CA CYS A 317 12.85 7.47 -11.43
C CYS A 317 12.28 7.62 -10.03
N ALA A 318 11.47 8.64 -9.80
CA ALA A 318 10.82 8.94 -8.53
C ALA A 318 9.35 9.32 -8.74
N SER A 319 8.60 9.55 -7.67
CA SER A 319 7.20 9.96 -7.72
C SER A 319 6.93 11.11 -6.76
N SER A 320 5.87 11.88 -7.00
CA SER A 320 5.19 12.66 -5.98
C SER A 320 4.15 11.81 -5.28
N GLY A 321 3.71 12.18 -4.08
CA GLY A 321 2.66 11.47 -3.35
C GLY A 321 1.39 11.21 -4.18
N SER A 322 1.05 12.09 -5.11
CA SER A 322 -0.16 12.07 -5.94
C SER A 322 -0.07 11.24 -7.24
N ALA A 323 0.91 10.34 -7.39
CA ALA A 323 1.10 9.58 -8.65
C ALA A 323 -0.14 8.80 -9.15
N CYS A 324 -1.09 8.47 -8.28
CA CYS A 324 -2.34 7.79 -8.66
C CYS A 324 -3.41 8.72 -9.23
N THR A 325 -3.22 10.03 -9.19
CA THR A 325 -4.12 11.05 -9.74
C THR A 325 -3.46 11.82 -10.88
N SER A 326 -2.68 11.13 -11.72
CA SER A 326 -2.01 11.73 -12.89
C SER A 326 -3.03 12.52 -13.73
N GLY A 327 -2.96 13.85 -13.66
CA GLY A 327 -3.89 14.78 -14.31
C GLY A 327 -4.67 15.71 -13.37
N SER A 328 -4.61 15.52 -12.05
CA SER A 328 -5.11 16.50 -11.07
C SER A 328 -3.97 17.41 -10.61
N LEU A 329 -4.21 18.72 -10.66
CA LEU A 329 -3.32 19.74 -10.08
C LEU A 329 -3.45 19.80 -8.54
N ASP A 330 -4.30 18.94 -7.95
CA ASP A 330 -4.52 18.92 -6.50
C ASP A 330 -3.38 18.19 -5.78
N PRO A 331 -2.94 18.69 -4.62
CA PRO A 331 -1.92 18.06 -3.81
C PRO A 331 -2.42 16.73 -3.24
N SER A 332 -1.49 15.88 -2.81
CA SER A 332 -1.81 14.61 -2.18
C SER A 332 -2.76 14.76 -0.99
N HIS A 333 -3.88 14.03 -1.01
CA HIS A 333 -4.81 13.95 0.11
C HIS A 333 -4.15 13.41 1.39
N VAL A 334 -3.12 12.57 1.24
CA VAL A 334 -2.32 12.03 2.37
C VAL A 334 -1.54 13.15 3.04
N LEU A 335 -0.87 14.00 2.26
CA LEU A 335 -0.11 15.14 2.79
C LEU A 335 -1.02 16.17 3.45
N LEU A 336 -2.20 16.41 2.88
CA LEU A 336 -3.21 17.27 3.52
C LEU A 336 -3.73 16.66 4.83
N ALA A 337 -3.96 15.34 4.87
CA ALA A 337 -4.43 14.65 6.06
C ALA A 337 -3.43 14.69 7.23
N ILE A 338 -2.11 14.77 6.96
CA ILE A 338 -1.08 14.96 7.99
C ILE A 338 -0.79 16.44 8.28
N GLY A 339 -1.66 17.36 7.82
CA GLY A 339 -1.57 18.79 8.13
C GLY A 339 -0.60 19.59 7.27
N ARG A 340 -0.10 19.05 6.15
CA ARG A 340 0.69 19.86 5.21
C ARG A 340 -0.23 20.82 4.47
N VAL A 341 0.11 22.10 4.45
CA VAL A 341 -0.63 23.09 3.66
C VAL A 341 -0.40 22.86 2.17
N HIS A 342 -1.34 23.33 1.36
CA HIS A 342 -1.37 23.12 -0.09
C HIS A 342 -0.03 23.46 -0.78
N ASP A 343 0.53 24.64 -0.49
CA ASP A 343 1.77 25.12 -1.09
C ASP A 343 2.98 24.23 -0.78
N ILE A 344 3.03 23.64 0.42
CA ILE A 344 4.10 22.72 0.83
C ILE A 344 3.90 21.35 0.19
N ALA A 345 2.66 20.85 0.17
CA ALA A 345 2.34 19.54 -0.39
C ALA A 345 2.65 19.45 -1.89
N HIS A 346 2.57 20.55 -2.64
CA HIS A 346 2.97 20.61 -4.04
C HIS A 346 4.46 20.32 -4.29
N GLY A 347 5.34 20.68 -3.36
CA GLY A 347 6.79 20.43 -3.45
C GLY A 347 7.21 19.03 -2.97
N SER A 348 6.32 18.03 -3.09
CA SER A 348 6.57 16.68 -2.54
C SER A 348 7.40 15.80 -3.47
N LEU A 349 8.23 14.95 -2.85
CA LEU A 349 9.02 13.90 -3.48
C LEU A 349 8.90 12.62 -2.68
N ARG A 350 8.48 11.53 -3.33
CA ARG A 350 8.51 10.18 -2.75
C ARG A 350 9.59 9.35 -3.43
N LEU A 351 10.46 8.75 -2.63
CA LEU A 351 11.50 7.82 -3.04
C LEU A 351 11.26 6.48 -2.34
N THR A 352 11.11 5.42 -3.10
CA THR A 352 10.89 4.08 -2.55
C THR A 352 11.92 3.11 -3.09
N LEU A 353 12.75 2.60 -2.17
CA LEU A 353 13.90 1.76 -2.45
C LEU A 353 13.48 0.30 -2.68
N SER A 354 14.32 -0.44 -3.39
CA SER A 354 14.29 -1.90 -3.44
C SER A 354 15.64 -2.47 -3.06
N GLU A 355 15.73 -3.78 -2.96
CA GLU A 355 16.94 -4.53 -2.60
C GLU A 355 18.06 -4.39 -3.63
N GLU A 356 17.73 -3.93 -4.86
CA GLU A 356 18.71 -3.68 -5.91
C GLU A 356 19.50 -2.37 -5.70
N ILE A 357 19.03 -1.46 -4.83
CA ILE A 357 19.65 -0.14 -4.60
C ILE A 357 20.93 -0.28 -3.77
N THR A 358 21.95 0.49 -4.19
CA THR A 358 23.27 0.54 -3.55
C THR A 358 23.48 1.82 -2.73
N ALA A 359 24.54 1.87 -1.93
CA ALA A 359 24.91 3.06 -1.19
C ALA A 359 25.37 4.19 -2.12
N GLU A 360 25.96 3.85 -3.26
CA GLU A 360 26.37 4.77 -4.32
C GLU A 360 25.16 5.41 -4.99
N ASP A 361 24.10 4.63 -5.27
CA ASP A 361 22.84 5.14 -5.81
C ASP A 361 22.19 6.15 -4.86
N VAL A 362 22.21 5.86 -3.56
CA VAL A 362 21.70 6.77 -2.52
C VAL A 362 22.52 8.06 -2.48
N ALA A 363 23.85 7.97 -2.49
CA ALA A 363 24.72 9.15 -2.47
C ALA A 363 24.51 10.03 -3.71
N TYR A 364 24.42 9.41 -4.89
CA TYR A 364 24.11 10.11 -6.14
C TYR A 364 22.74 10.78 -6.09
N THR A 365 21.72 10.07 -5.58
CA THR A 365 20.36 10.60 -5.45
C THR A 365 20.31 11.82 -4.53
N ILE A 366 20.98 11.78 -3.39
CA ILE A 366 21.06 12.94 -2.46
C ILE A 366 21.64 14.15 -3.17
N GLN A 367 22.76 13.96 -3.87
CA GLN A 367 23.42 15.05 -4.57
C GLN A 367 22.54 15.60 -5.70
N ALA A 368 21.91 14.73 -6.50
CA ALA A 368 21.01 15.12 -7.57
C ALA A 368 19.80 15.92 -7.07
N VAL A 369 19.16 15.47 -5.97
CA VAL A 369 18.04 16.21 -5.37
C VAL A 369 18.48 17.58 -4.86
N LYS A 370 19.63 17.70 -4.18
CA LYS A 370 20.18 18.99 -3.74
C LYS A 370 20.38 19.96 -4.91
N GLU A 371 20.97 19.49 -6.00
CA GLU A 371 21.22 20.30 -7.20
C GLU A 371 19.92 20.75 -7.86
N VAL A 372 18.97 19.82 -8.04
CA VAL A 372 17.69 20.12 -8.70
C VAL A 372 16.84 21.08 -7.86
N VAL A 373 16.75 20.86 -6.54
CA VAL A 373 16.03 21.78 -5.65
C VAL A 373 16.64 23.18 -5.67
N ALA A 374 17.97 23.29 -5.60
CA ALA A 374 18.66 24.58 -5.70
C ALA A 374 18.41 25.29 -7.04
N TYR A 375 18.43 24.54 -8.15
CA TYR A 375 18.14 25.06 -9.49
C TYR A 375 16.70 25.56 -9.59
N LEU A 376 15.71 24.78 -9.16
CA LEU A 376 14.31 25.16 -9.21
C LEU A 376 14.02 26.39 -8.33
N ARG A 377 14.60 26.47 -7.12
CA ARG A 377 14.48 27.63 -6.24
C ARG A 377 15.08 28.89 -6.89
N GLY A 378 16.18 28.75 -7.62
CA GLY A 378 16.77 29.87 -8.36
C GLY A 378 15.85 30.50 -9.42
N MET A 379 14.93 29.70 -9.98
CA MET A 379 13.95 30.16 -10.97
C MET A 379 12.61 30.56 -10.33
N SER A 380 12.30 30.09 -9.14
CA SER A 380 10.99 30.25 -8.49
C SER A 380 10.72 31.70 -8.04
N PRO A 381 9.63 32.34 -8.48
CA PRO A 381 9.20 33.62 -7.94
C PRO A 381 8.87 33.55 -6.46
N ILE A 382 8.19 32.46 -6.03
CA ILE A 382 7.80 32.22 -4.63
C ILE A 382 9.06 32.15 -3.73
N TRP A 383 10.10 31.46 -4.17
CA TRP A 383 11.35 31.38 -3.42
C TRP A 383 12.02 32.75 -3.26
N ARG A 384 11.96 33.60 -4.28
CA ARG A 384 12.48 34.98 -4.21
C ARG A 384 11.71 35.83 -3.20
N GLU A 385 10.39 35.69 -3.13
CA GLU A 385 9.56 36.37 -2.13
C GLU A 385 9.89 35.90 -0.70
N LEU A 386 10.10 34.59 -0.51
CA LEU A 386 10.50 34.00 0.78
C LEU A 386 11.87 34.55 1.24
N VAL A 387 12.88 34.48 0.38
CA VAL A 387 14.25 34.95 0.72
C VAL A 387 14.32 36.46 0.92
N SER A 388 13.50 37.25 0.22
CA SER A 388 13.42 38.70 0.39
C SER A 388 12.63 39.15 1.62
N GLY A 389 11.98 38.23 2.33
CA GLY A 389 11.13 38.53 3.46
C GLY A 389 9.77 39.13 3.10
N GLN A 390 9.37 39.11 1.82
CA GLN A 390 8.01 39.48 1.38
C GLN A 390 6.99 38.40 1.74
N ARG A 391 7.44 37.20 1.97
CA ARG A 391 6.65 36.05 2.45
C ARG A 391 7.43 35.33 3.54
N GLU A 392 6.72 34.76 4.52
CA GLU A 392 7.33 33.97 5.59
C GLU A 392 7.49 32.49 5.18
N PHE A 393 8.61 31.88 5.60
CA PHE A 393 8.80 30.43 5.45
C PHE A 393 7.84 29.66 6.36
N ILE A 394 7.23 28.64 5.81
CA ILE A 394 6.36 27.71 6.54
C ILE A 394 7.18 26.59 7.17
N ILE A 395 8.20 26.09 6.44
CA ILE A 395 9.15 25.10 6.95
C ILE A 395 10.36 25.85 7.56
N GLN A 396 10.48 25.78 8.88
CA GLN A 396 11.57 26.44 9.64
C GLN A 396 12.85 25.62 9.65
#